data_949d52b4cf2179d930ed73071c1dcec0
#
_entry.id   949d52b4cf2179d930ed73071c1dcec0
#
_cell.length_a   1.000
_cell.length_b   1.000
_cell.length_c   1.000
_cell.angle_alpha   90.00
_cell.angle_beta   90.00
_cell.angle_gamma   90.00
#
_symmetry.space_group_name_H-M   'P 1'
#
loop_
_entity.id
_entity.type
_entity.pdbx_description
1 polymer ?
#
loop_
_entity_poly.entity_id
_entity_poly.type
_entity_poly.pdbx_seq_one_letter_code
_entity_poly.pdbx_strand_id
1 'polypeptide(L)'
;MAVLSLWGLGLSVYLTVVHYTNAPLVCLVTSGCETVNRSAYSEVAGIAVALLGAGAYVMILGLLGAEAYTLIDHQTAGLGLFGISLAGALYSAYLTYVEIFLLRAICSWCVISAITMTAILALALVRLRALTVSAAKT
;
A
#
# COMPACT_ATOMS: atom_id res chain seq x y z
N MET A 1 -9.52 -1.74 -8.73
CA MET A 1 -8.64 -2.25 -7.65
C MET A 1 -7.41 -2.99 -8.17
N ALA A 2 -7.55 -3.93 -9.10
CA ALA A 2 -6.40 -4.69 -9.61
C ALA A 2 -5.32 -3.80 -10.24
N VAL A 3 -5.69 -2.82 -11.06
CA VAL A 3 -4.76 -1.89 -11.71
C VAL A 3 -4.00 -1.06 -10.66
N LEU A 4 -4.69 -0.54 -9.65
CA LEU A 4 -4.08 0.22 -8.57
C LEU A 4 -3.11 -0.66 -7.76
N SER A 5 -3.48 -1.90 -7.51
CA SER A 5 -2.64 -2.84 -6.76
C SER A 5 -1.40 -3.24 -7.54
N LEU A 6 -1.52 -3.45 -8.86
CA LEU A 6 -0.36 -3.70 -9.73
C LEU A 6 0.57 -2.50 -9.79
N TRP A 7 0.03 -1.31 -9.89
CA TRP A 7 0.80 -0.06 -9.86
C TRP A 7 1.56 0.09 -8.54
N GLY A 8 0.85 -0.08 -7.41
CA GLY A 8 1.45 -0.01 -6.07
C GLY A 8 2.51 -1.08 -5.85
N LEU A 9 2.27 -2.31 -6.35
CA LEU A 9 3.26 -3.39 -6.29
C LEU A 9 4.53 -3.03 -7.05
N GLY A 10 4.39 -2.50 -8.26
CA GLY A 10 5.53 -2.05 -9.07
C GLY A 10 6.36 -0.99 -8.35
N LEU A 11 5.70 0.01 -7.75
CA LEU A 11 6.36 1.04 -6.96
C LEU A 11 7.10 0.43 -5.76
N SER A 12 6.46 -0.46 -5.02
CA SER A 12 7.04 -1.10 -3.84
C SER A 12 8.24 -1.97 -4.19
N VAL A 13 8.15 -2.72 -5.28
CA VAL A 13 9.28 -3.55 -5.77
C VAL A 13 10.45 -2.67 -6.19
N TYR A 14 10.18 -1.58 -6.90
CA TYR A 14 11.22 -0.62 -7.30
C TYR A 14 11.95 -0.05 -6.08
N LEU A 15 11.21 0.43 -5.09
CA LEU A 15 11.79 0.98 -3.86
C LEU A 15 12.57 -0.08 -3.06
N THR A 16 12.09 -1.31 -3.02
CA THR A 16 12.77 -2.43 -2.37
C THR A 16 14.12 -2.73 -3.04
N VAL A 17 14.13 -2.83 -4.36
CA VAL A 17 15.35 -3.08 -5.14
C VAL A 17 16.37 -1.97 -4.92
N VAL A 18 15.93 -0.72 -4.98
CA VAL A 18 16.81 0.45 -4.75
C VAL A 18 17.37 0.43 -3.33
N HIS A 19 16.53 0.07 -2.33
CA HIS A 19 16.96 0.01 -0.93
C HIS A 19 18.07 -1.03 -0.72
N TYR A 20 17.92 -2.24 -1.25
CA TYR A 20 18.90 -3.33 -1.04
C TYR A 20 20.12 -3.23 -1.94
N THR A 21 20.02 -2.64 -3.12
CA THR A 21 21.16 -2.49 -4.05
C THR A 21 21.93 -1.19 -3.83
N ASN A 22 21.45 -0.30 -2.95
CA ASN A 22 22.01 1.03 -2.74
C ASN A 22 22.14 1.85 -4.03
N ALA A 23 21.27 1.59 -5.01
CA ALA A 23 21.22 2.31 -6.26
C ALA A 23 20.71 3.76 -6.03
N PRO A 24 21.08 4.73 -6.88
CA PRO A 24 20.55 6.08 -6.78
C PRO A 24 19.04 6.07 -7.06
N LEU A 25 18.25 6.70 -6.17
CA LEU A 25 16.80 6.80 -6.29
C LEU A 25 16.45 8.05 -7.08
N VAL A 26 15.72 7.88 -8.18
CA VAL A 26 15.21 9.02 -8.96
C VAL A 26 13.97 9.57 -8.26
N CYS A 27 14.05 10.83 -7.84
CA CYS A 27 12.96 11.53 -7.19
C CYS A 27 12.26 12.47 -8.18
N LEU A 28 10.92 12.39 -8.29
CA LEU A 28 10.17 13.12 -9.31
C LEU A 28 10.02 14.60 -8.97
N VAL A 29 9.81 14.95 -7.71
CA VAL A 29 9.45 16.31 -7.29
C VAL A 29 10.37 16.85 -6.20
N THR A 30 10.86 15.98 -5.32
CA THR A 30 11.67 16.38 -4.16
C THR A 30 12.95 15.57 -4.11
N SER A 31 13.99 16.11 -3.45
CA SER A 31 15.25 15.42 -3.23
C SER A 31 15.26 14.54 -1.97
N GLY A 32 14.13 14.42 -1.28
CA GLY A 32 14.01 13.71 -0.01
C GLY A 32 13.83 12.18 -0.11
N CYS A 33 13.60 11.64 -1.31
CA CYS A 33 13.32 10.21 -1.49
C CYS A 33 14.43 9.31 -0.97
N GLU A 34 15.68 9.64 -1.26
CA GLU A 34 16.83 8.86 -0.82
C GLU A 34 17.01 8.94 0.69
N THR A 35 16.82 10.11 1.29
CA THR A 35 16.89 10.32 2.73
C THR A 35 15.86 9.46 3.45
N VAL A 36 14.62 9.46 2.98
CA VAL A 36 13.53 8.66 3.56
C VAL A 36 13.80 7.18 3.39
N ASN A 37 14.20 6.74 2.20
CA ASN A 37 14.42 5.33 1.89
C ASN A 37 15.62 4.74 2.65
N ARG A 38 16.58 5.54 3.05
CA ARG A 38 17.75 5.13 3.83
C ARG A 38 17.65 5.44 5.32
N SER A 39 16.55 6.00 5.78
CA SER A 39 16.35 6.30 7.19
C SER A 39 16.11 5.02 8.02
N ALA A 40 16.29 5.12 9.34
CA ALA A 40 15.96 4.04 10.25
C ALA A 40 14.47 3.65 10.21
N TYR A 41 13.60 4.58 9.80
CA TYR A 41 12.16 4.36 9.66
C TYR A 41 11.78 3.60 8.38
N SER A 42 12.72 3.45 7.43
CA SER A 42 12.50 2.66 6.22
C SER A 42 12.60 1.15 6.45
N GLU A 43 13.01 0.74 7.64
CA GLU A 43 13.11 -0.66 8.03
C GLU A 43 12.35 -0.93 9.32
N VAL A 44 11.67 -2.06 9.36
CA VAL A 44 11.02 -2.58 10.57
C VAL A 44 11.58 -3.97 10.81
N ALA A 45 12.22 -4.17 11.95
CA ALA A 45 12.85 -5.45 12.32
C ALA A 45 13.87 -5.95 11.26
N GLY A 46 14.57 -5.06 10.59
CA GLY A 46 15.55 -5.37 9.55
C GLY A 46 14.95 -5.64 8.16
N ILE A 47 13.63 -5.47 8.00
CA ILE A 47 12.92 -5.66 6.73
C ILE A 47 12.52 -4.29 6.18
N ALA A 48 12.83 -4.03 4.91
CA ALA A 48 12.43 -2.79 4.27
C ALA A 48 10.91 -2.62 4.27
N VAL A 49 10.43 -1.44 4.65
CA VAL A 49 9.00 -1.10 4.65
C VAL A 49 8.40 -1.25 3.24
N ALA A 50 9.18 -0.93 2.20
CA ALA A 50 8.78 -1.13 0.81
C ALA A 50 8.46 -2.61 0.51
N LEU A 51 9.20 -3.54 1.11
CA LEU A 51 8.95 -4.97 0.96
C LEU A 51 7.63 -5.38 1.65
N LEU A 52 7.35 -4.81 2.82
CA LEU A 52 6.06 -5.02 3.49
C LEU A 52 4.90 -4.50 2.65
N GLY A 53 5.08 -3.33 2.03
CA GLY A 53 4.11 -2.77 1.10
C GLY A 53 3.87 -3.67 -0.12
N ALA A 54 4.93 -4.20 -0.70
CA ALA A 54 4.83 -5.17 -1.80
C ALA A 54 4.02 -6.41 -1.37
N GLY A 55 4.27 -6.94 -0.18
CA GLY A 55 3.50 -8.04 0.39
C GLY A 55 2.02 -7.73 0.51
N ALA A 56 1.68 -6.53 0.99
CA ALA A 56 0.29 -6.09 1.10
C ALA A 56 -0.40 -6.03 -0.28
N TYR A 57 0.27 -5.47 -1.29
CA TYR A 57 -0.28 -5.44 -2.65
C TYR A 57 -0.46 -6.84 -3.25
N VAL A 58 0.48 -7.74 -3.01
CA VAL A 58 0.36 -9.15 -3.44
C VAL A 58 -0.83 -9.81 -2.75
N MET A 59 -1.05 -9.57 -1.46
CA MET A 59 -2.21 -10.10 -0.74
C MET A 59 -3.53 -9.56 -1.30
N ILE A 60 -3.59 -8.27 -1.63
CA ILE A 60 -4.76 -7.67 -2.25
C ILE A 60 -5.04 -8.33 -3.61
N LEU A 61 -4.02 -8.49 -4.44
CA LEU A 61 -4.15 -9.16 -5.73
C LEU A 61 -4.56 -10.63 -5.57
N GLY A 62 -4.03 -11.31 -4.57
CA GLY A 62 -4.40 -12.69 -4.25
C GLY A 62 -5.87 -12.83 -3.85
N LEU A 63 -6.37 -11.91 -3.02
CA LEU A 63 -7.78 -11.88 -2.63
C LEU A 63 -8.69 -11.61 -3.84
N LEU A 64 -8.32 -10.66 -4.69
CA LEU A 64 -9.08 -10.36 -5.91
C LEU A 64 -9.07 -11.55 -6.87
N GLY A 65 -7.95 -12.23 -7.02
CA GLY A 65 -7.83 -13.44 -7.83
C GLY A 65 -8.65 -14.59 -7.27
N ALA A 66 -8.57 -14.85 -5.98
CA ALA A 66 -9.33 -15.89 -5.31
C ALA A 66 -10.84 -15.67 -5.46
N GLU A 67 -11.28 -14.42 -5.36
CA GLU A 67 -12.67 -14.05 -5.60
C GLU A 67 -13.08 -14.27 -7.06
N ALA A 68 -12.22 -13.88 -8.01
CA ALA A 68 -12.49 -14.05 -9.44
C ALA A 68 -12.61 -15.52 -9.84
N TYR A 69 -11.88 -16.41 -9.17
CA TYR A 69 -11.97 -17.86 -9.38
C TYR A 69 -13.00 -18.54 -8.47
N THR A 70 -13.81 -17.77 -7.77
CA THR A 70 -14.86 -18.26 -6.86
C THR A 70 -14.36 -19.14 -5.71
N LEU A 71 -13.09 -18.98 -5.33
CA LEU A 71 -12.50 -19.71 -4.20
C LEU A 71 -12.96 -19.18 -2.85
N ILE A 72 -13.32 -17.89 -2.78
CA ILE A 72 -13.87 -17.24 -1.59
C ILE A 72 -15.10 -16.41 -1.98
N ASP A 73 -15.98 -16.20 -1.02
CA ASP A 73 -17.17 -15.39 -1.23
C ASP A 73 -16.84 -13.89 -1.26
N HIS A 74 -17.72 -13.12 -1.87
CA HIS A 74 -17.54 -11.67 -2.04
C HIS A 74 -17.42 -10.92 -0.71
N GLN A 75 -18.11 -11.38 0.31
CA GLN A 75 -18.09 -10.75 1.62
C GLN A 75 -16.74 -10.95 2.33
N THR A 76 -16.22 -12.17 2.31
CA THR A 76 -14.90 -12.47 2.88
C THR A 76 -13.79 -11.73 2.15
N ALA A 77 -13.84 -11.68 0.82
CA ALA A 77 -12.90 -10.91 0.01
C ALA A 77 -12.98 -9.42 0.35
N GLY A 78 -14.19 -8.87 0.47
CA GLY A 78 -14.42 -7.47 0.82
C GLY A 78 -13.85 -7.10 2.18
N LEU A 79 -14.06 -7.94 3.19
CA LEU A 79 -13.51 -7.74 4.54
C LEU A 79 -11.99 -7.81 4.54
N GLY A 80 -11.40 -8.78 3.84
CA GLY A 80 -9.95 -8.91 3.71
C GLY A 80 -9.32 -7.70 3.02
N LEU A 81 -9.89 -7.25 1.91
CA LEU A 81 -9.45 -6.06 1.18
C LEU A 81 -9.52 -4.82 2.06
N PHE A 82 -10.63 -4.64 2.77
CA PHE A 82 -10.80 -3.52 3.70
C PHE A 82 -9.75 -3.56 4.82
N GLY A 83 -9.55 -4.70 5.46
CA GLY A 83 -8.57 -4.85 6.54
C GLY A 83 -7.15 -4.55 6.11
N ILE A 84 -6.71 -5.11 4.98
CA ILE A 84 -5.36 -4.92 4.47
C ILE A 84 -5.15 -3.47 4.04
N SER A 85 -6.10 -2.89 3.31
CA SER A 85 -5.99 -1.50 2.84
C SER A 85 -6.06 -0.50 3.99
N LEU A 86 -6.87 -0.78 5.03
CA LEU A 86 -6.92 0.05 6.23
C LEU A 86 -5.59 0.03 6.97
N ALA A 87 -5.02 -1.14 7.21
CA ALA A 87 -3.73 -1.27 7.86
C ALA A 87 -2.63 -0.55 7.05
N GLY A 88 -2.63 -0.73 5.73
CA GLY A 88 -1.68 -0.07 4.83
C GLY A 88 -1.84 1.44 4.84
N ALA A 89 -3.08 1.95 4.81
CA ALA A 89 -3.35 3.38 4.84
C ALA A 89 -2.92 4.00 6.17
N LEU A 90 -3.21 3.35 7.30
CA LEU A 90 -2.79 3.83 8.62
C LEU A 90 -1.27 3.86 8.75
N TYR A 91 -0.60 2.83 8.26
CA TYR A 91 0.86 2.77 8.27
C TYR A 91 1.47 3.83 7.35
N SER A 92 0.88 4.06 6.19
CA SER A 92 1.29 5.13 5.26
C SER A 92 1.12 6.51 5.89
N ALA A 93 0.02 6.73 6.62
CA ALA A 93 -0.20 7.98 7.36
C ALA A 93 0.88 8.19 8.44
N TYR A 94 1.24 7.12 9.17
CA TYR A 94 2.33 7.16 10.14
C TYR A 94 3.66 7.53 9.49
N LEU A 95 4.01 6.91 8.38
CA LEU A 95 5.24 7.20 7.65
C LEU A 95 5.25 8.64 7.11
N THR A 96 4.13 9.13 6.59
CA THR A 96 4.00 10.51 6.13
C THR A 96 4.22 11.49 7.27
N TYR A 97 3.68 11.18 8.45
CA TYR A 97 3.93 11.98 9.66
C TYR A 97 5.43 12.04 9.98
N VAL A 98 6.11 10.88 9.95
CA VAL A 98 7.55 10.78 10.19
C VAL A 98 8.34 11.60 9.16
N GLU A 99 7.96 11.52 7.89
CA GLU A 99 8.61 12.27 6.82
C GLU A 99 8.53 13.77 7.05
N ILE A 100 7.37 14.27 7.41
CA ILE A 100 7.11 15.71 7.55
C ILE A 100 7.74 16.26 8.84
N PHE A 101 7.55 15.57 9.96
CA PHE A 101 7.89 16.11 11.29
C PHE A 101 9.26 15.67 11.82
N LEU A 102 9.69 14.44 11.52
CA LEU A 102 10.95 13.89 12.06
C LEU A 102 12.09 13.97 11.04
N LEU A 103 11.88 13.54 9.83
CA LEU A 103 12.91 13.54 8.79
C LEU A 103 12.99 14.87 8.04
N ARG A 104 11.92 15.64 8.02
CA ARG A 104 11.77 16.88 7.26
C ARG A 104 12.15 16.69 5.79
N ALA A 105 11.90 15.51 5.26
CA ALA A 105 12.14 15.14 3.88
C ALA A 105 10.92 14.38 3.38
N ILE A 106 10.49 14.66 2.15
CA ILE A 106 9.31 14.04 1.54
C ILE A 106 9.76 13.13 0.41
N CYS A 107 9.33 11.86 0.45
CA CYS A 107 9.54 10.89 -0.61
C CYS A 107 8.35 10.91 -1.56
N SER A 108 8.54 11.36 -2.81
CA SER A 108 7.46 11.40 -3.80
C SER A 108 6.85 10.02 -4.05
N TRP A 109 7.68 9.00 -4.14
CA TRP A 109 7.25 7.62 -4.32
C TRP A 109 6.40 7.10 -3.16
N CYS A 110 6.80 7.44 -1.93
CA CYS A 110 6.05 7.07 -0.73
C CYS A 110 4.68 7.75 -0.69
N VAL A 111 4.61 9.03 -1.08
CA VAL A 111 3.35 9.78 -1.17
C VAL A 111 2.43 9.18 -2.23
N ILE A 112 2.97 8.82 -3.40
CA ILE A 112 2.19 8.16 -4.47
C ILE A 112 1.64 6.82 -3.96
N SER A 113 2.45 6.02 -3.28
CA SER A 113 2.02 4.76 -2.69
C SER A 113 0.93 4.97 -1.63
N ALA A 114 1.06 5.99 -0.78
CA ALA A 114 0.07 6.35 0.24
C ALA A 114 -1.27 6.73 -0.40
N ILE A 115 -1.24 7.54 -1.46
CA ILE A 115 -2.45 7.92 -2.22
C ILE A 115 -3.09 6.68 -2.84
N THR A 116 -2.29 5.80 -3.44
CA THR A 116 -2.77 4.55 -4.05
C THR A 116 -3.46 3.66 -3.01
N MET A 117 -2.84 3.48 -1.85
CA MET A 117 -3.41 2.67 -0.77
C MET A 117 -4.71 3.28 -0.23
N THR A 118 -4.76 4.59 -0.09
CA THR A 118 -5.97 5.31 0.34
C THR A 118 -7.10 5.16 -0.69
N ALA A 119 -6.78 5.21 -1.98
CA ALA A 119 -7.75 4.98 -3.05
C ALA A 119 -8.29 3.55 -3.00
N ILE A 120 -7.44 2.56 -2.78
CA ILE A 120 -7.86 1.16 -2.62
C ILE A 120 -8.77 1.02 -1.39
N LEU A 121 -8.43 1.67 -0.28
CA LEU A 121 -9.25 1.68 0.93
C LEU A 121 -10.64 2.27 0.66
N ALA A 122 -10.71 3.39 -0.05
CA ALA A 122 -11.98 4.02 -0.40
C ALA A 122 -12.84 3.09 -1.27
N LEU A 123 -12.25 2.46 -2.26
CA LEU A 123 -12.95 1.49 -3.12
C LEU A 123 -13.40 0.25 -2.34
N ALA A 124 -12.57 -0.25 -1.43
CA ALA A 124 -12.92 -1.37 -0.57
C ALA A 124 -14.10 -1.02 0.35
N LEU A 125 -14.11 0.19 0.90
CA LEU A 125 -15.20 0.66 1.76
C LEU A 125 -16.51 0.79 0.98
N VAL A 126 -16.49 1.39 -0.21
CA VAL A 126 -17.66 1.52 -1.07
C VAL A 126 -18.21 0.13 -1.42
N ARG A 127 -17.33 -0.78 -1.80
CA ARG A 127 -17.69 -2.16 -2.12
C ARG A 127 -18.31 -2.88 -0.93
N LEU A 128 -17.71 -2.77 0.25
CA LEU A 128 -18.20 -3.42 1.46
C LEU A 128 -19.60 -2.90 1.85
N ARG A 129 -19.82 -1.58 1.73
CA ARG A 129 -21.15 -0.99 1.95
C ARG A 129 -22.18 -1.52 0.98
N ALA A 130 -21.82 -1.62 -0.30
CA ALA A 130 -22.73 -2.17 -1.31
C ALA A 130 -23.11 -3.62 -0.99
N LEU A 131 -22.15 -4.44 -0.55
CA LEU A 131 -22.40 -5.83 -0.17
C LEU A 131 -23.30 -5.94 1.07
N THR A 132 -23.08 -5.11 2.08
CA THR A 132 -23.90 -5.10 3.31
C THR A 132 -25.33 -4.63 3.03
N VAL A 133 -25.51 -3.62 2.19
CA VAL A 133 -26.85 -3.13 1.79
C VAL A 133 -27.58 -4.20 0.99
N SER A 134 -26.89 -4.89 0.08
CA SER A 134 -27.47 -5.99 -0.69
C SER A 134 -27.91 -7.16 0.21
N ALA A 135 -27.09 -7.52 1.20
CA ALA A 135 -27.43 -8.56 2.16
C ALA A 135 -28.61 -8.17 3.05
N ALA A 136 -28.77 -6.90 3.41
CA ALA A 136 -29.87 -6.40 4.23
C ALA A 136 -31.22 -6.40 3.49
N LYS A 137 -31.21 -6.42 2.14
CA LYS A 137 -32.43 -6.46 1.31
C LYS A 137 -32.97 -7.87 1.10
N THR A 138 -32.19 -8.87 1.41
CA THR A 138 -32.61 -10.27 1.34
C THR A 138 -32.96 -10.79 2.72
#